data_3e6a1e2219f732e774607159b5d1bda2
#
_entry.id   3e6a1e2219f732e774607159b5d1bda2
#
_cell.length_a   1.000
_cell.length_b   1.000
_cell.length_c   1.000
_cell.angle_alpha   90.00
_cell.angle_beta   90.00
_cell.angle_gamma   90.00
#
_symmetry.space_group_name_H-M   'P 1'
#
loop_
_entity.id
_entity.type
_entity.pdbx_description
1 polymer ?
#
loop_
_entity_poly.entity_id
_entity_poly.type
_entity_poly.pdbx_seq_one_letter_code
_entity_poly.pdbx_strand_id
1 'polypeptide(L)'
;IRYGEVGGVPVEGYLVRPKAARGRLPGLIVIHEWWGLNDNVRDEAARLAAEGFVVLAVDLYAGKVATQPPDAMKLAQALTANPGPAEENLRAAYAWLDEVEKAPRIGTVGWCLGGRWSLRTALLLPDQVDATVIYYGTVKADEGVLARLQMPILGLFASQDRVVPAATVTAFEATLKRLGKDADIHMYEGADHGFANPSGTAYEP
;
A
#
# COMPACT_ATOMS: atom_id res chain seq x y z
N ILE A 1 7.93 -15.38 5.02
CA ILE A 1 8.37 -16.11 3.82
C ILE A 1 9.39 -15.29 3.03
N ARG A 2 10.27 -15.98 2.32
CA ARG A 2 11.04 -15.38 1.22
C ARG A 2 10.22 -15.45 -0.07
N TYR A 3 10.08 -14.33 -0.78
CA TYR A 3 9.26 -14.26 -1.99
C TYR A 3 10.02 -13.73 -3.23
N GLY A 4 11.29 -13.41 -3.11
CA GLY A 4 12.12 -12.95 -4.21
C GLY A 4 13.51 -12.51 -3.78
N GLU A 5 14.18 -11.80 -4.68
CA GLU A 5 15.49 -11.19 -4.46
C GLU A 5 15.51 -9.78 -5.05
N VAL A 6 16.26 -8.88 -4.43
CA VAL A 6 16.54 -7.52 -4.90
C VAL A 6 18.03 -7.30 -4.90
N GLY A 7 18.61 -7.05 -6.05
CA GLY A 7 20.08 -6.92 -6.16
C GLY A 7 20.85 -8.14 -5.65
N GLY A 8 20.29 -9.35 -5.76
CA GLY A 8 20.88 -10.60 -5.23
C GLY A 8 20.69 -10.82 -3.72
N VAL A 9 19.96 -9.93 -3.04
CA VAL A 9 19.62 -10.08 -1.61
C VAL A 9 18.20 -10.61 -1.48
N PRO A 10 17.96 -11.67 -0.71
CA PRO A 10 16.63 -12.18 -0.46
C PRO A 10 15.71 -11.12 0.15
N VAL A 11 14.48 -11.05 -0.34
CA VAL A 11 13.42 -10.23 0.27
C VAL A 11 12.40 -11.13 0.95
N GLU A 12 12.01 -10.71 2.15
CA GLU A 12 11.10 -11.43 3.00
C GLU A 12 9.87 -10.60 3.32
N GLY A 13 8.77 -11.28 3.65
CA GLY A 13 7.52 -10.66 4.05
C GLY A 13 6.68 -11.59 4.90
N TYR A 14 5.54 -11.08 5.35
CA TYR A 14 4.59 -11.82 6.15
C TYR A 14 3.43 -12.28 5.28
N LEU A 15 3.28 -13.60 5.12
CA LEU A 15 2.22 -14.21 4.34
C LEU A 15 1.10 -14.74 5.24
N VAL A 16 -0.12 -14.38 4.92
CA VAL A 16 -1.32 -14.90 5.58
C VAL A 16 -2.31 -15.44 4.55
N ARG A 17 -2.90 -16.60 4.88
CA ARG A 17 -4.01 -17.21 4.12
C ARG A 17 -5.18 -17.52 5.05
N PRO A 18 -6.41 -17.48 4.56
CA PRO A 18 -7.57 -17.97 5.31
C PRO A 18 -7.40 -19.46 5.65
N LYS A 19 -7.68 -19.83 6.90
CA LYS A 19 -7.50 -21.23 7.37
C LYS A 19 -8.37 -22.26 6.63
N ALA A 20 -9.55 -21.86 6.16
CA ALA A 20 -10.53 -22.74 5.53
C ALA A 20 -10.65 -22.56 4.02
N ALA A 21 -9.76 -21.80 3.39
CA ALA A 21 -9.87 -21.50 1.98
C ALA A 21 -9.62 -22.72 1.09
N ARG A 22 -10.47 -22.90 0.08
CA ARG A 22 -10.31 -23.88 -0.96
C ARG A 22 -10.19 -23.17 -2.32
N GLY A 23 -9.26 -23.60 -3.15
CA GLY A 23 -9.04 -23.03 -4.48
C GLY A 23 -8.13 -21.79 -4.49
N ARG A 24 -8.15 -21.07 -5.61
CA ARG A 24 -7.35 -19.86 -5.81
C ARG A 24 -8.05 -18.67 -5.20
N LEU A 25 -7.34 -17.92 -4.39
CA LEU A 25 -7.82 -16.71 -3.74
C LEU A 25 -7.25 -15.47 -4.43
N PRO A 26 -7.98 -14.34 -4.42
CA PRO A 26 -7.40 -13.06 -4.81
C PRO A 26 -6.24 -12.71 -3.86
N GLY A 27 -5.20 -12.12 -4.43
CA GLY A 27 -4.00 -11.70 -3.72
C GLY A 27 -4.06 -10.23 -3.30
N LEU A 28 -3.49 -9.91 -2.15
CA LEU A 28 -3.24 -8.53 -1.73
C LEU A 28 -1.78 -8.34 -1.37
N ILE A 29 -1.17 -7.29 -1.92
CA ILE A 29 0.11 -6.75 -1.47
C ILE A 29 -0.20 -5.70 -0.43
N VAL A 30 0.14 -5.96 0.82
CA VAL A 30 -0.01 -5.03 1.95
C VAL A 30 1.30 -4.29 2.18
N ILE A 31 1.24 -2.96 2.23
CA ILE A 31 2.43 -2.11 2.32
C ILE A 31 2.36 -1.31 3.62
N HIS A 32 3.40 -1.48 4.43
CA HIS A 32 3.52 -0.92 5.77
C HIS A 32 3.63 0.61 5.79
N GLU A 33 3.30 1.20 6.92
CA GLU A 33 3.56 2.61 7.22
C GLU A 33 5.08 2.88 7.39
N TRP A 34 5.44 4.08 7.78
CA TRP A 34 6.83 4.50 7.98
C TRP A 34 7.56 3.74 9.11
N TRP A 35 6.83 2.98 9.93
CA TRP A 35 7.39 2.18 11.02
C TRP A 35 8.08 0.90 10.56
N GLY A 36 7.78 0.40 9.36
CA GLY A 36 8.21 -0.91 8.86
C GLY A 36 7.15 -2.00 9.09
N LEU A 37 7.49 -3.25 8.76
CA LEU A 37 6.62 -4.42 8.89
C LEU A 37 6.50 -4.84 10.36
N ASN A 38 5.73 -4.09 11.14
CA ASN A 38 5.48 -4.31 12.56
C ASN A 38 4.22 -5.17 12.82
N ASP A 39 3.87 -5.39 14.09
CA ASP A 39 2.74 -6.24 14.46
C ASP A 39 1.40 -5.65 14.02
N ASN A 40 1.23 -4.31 14.05
CA ASN A 40 0.01 -3.68 13.54
C ASN A 40 -0.25 -4.04 12.06
N VAL A 41 0.79 -4.00 11.21
CA VAL A 41 0.67 -4.38 9.79
C VAL A 41 0.36 -5.87 9.64
N ARG A 42 0.92 -6.72 10.51
CA ARG A 42 0.62 -8.16 10.52
C ARG A 42 -0.82 -8.44 10.93
N ASP A 43 -1.34 -7.70 11.91
CA ASP A 43 -2.74 -7.80 12.35
C ASP A 43 -3.70 -7.35 11.24
N GLU A 44 -3.39 -6.26 10.53
CA GLU A 44 -4.17 -5.82 9.37
C GLU A 44 -4.12 -6.87 8.23
N ALA A 45 -2.96 -7.44 7.95
CA ALA A 45 -2.84 -8.54 6.98
C ALA A 45 -3.69 -9.75 7.38
N ALA A 46 -3.74 -10.08 8.68
CA ALA A 46 -4.58 -11.17 9.17
C ALA A 46 -6.09 -10.87 9.05
N ARG A 47 -6.52 -9.62 9.29
CA ARG A 47 -7.91 -9.17 9.07
C ARG A 47 -8.31 -9.28 7.61
N LEU A 48 -7.47 -8.78 6.70
CA LEU A 48 -7.71 -8.88 5.25
C LEU A 48 -7.74 -10.33 4.78
N ALA A 49 -6.90 -11.20 5.34
CA ALA A 49 -6.95 -12.63 5.03
C ALA A 49 -8.25 -13.28 5.51
N ALA A 50 -8.83 -12.84 6.62
CA ALA A 50 -10.12 -13.33 7.10
C ALA A 50 -11.27 -13.00 6.14
N GLU A 51 -11.14 -11.92 5.35
CA GLU A 51 -12.07 -11.53 4.29
C GLU A 51 -11.91 -12.36 2.99
N GLY A 52 -10.99 -13.32 2.93
CA GLY A 52 -10.87 -14.25 1.83
C GLY A 52 -9.71 -13.98 0.86
N PHE A 53 -8.75 -13.15 1.24
CA PHE A 53 -7.56 -12.87 0.44
C PHE A 53 -6.36 -13.72 0.86
N VAL A 54 -5.47 -14.06 -0.09
CA VAL A 54 -4.09 -14.37 0.25
C VAL A 54 -3.32 -13.06 0.34
N VAL A 55 -2.74 -12.80 1.50
CA VAL A 55 -2.13 -11.50 1.82
C VAL A 55 -0.64 -11.64 1.99
N LEU A 56 0.12 -10.88 1.21
CA LEU A 56 1.56 -10.73 1.36
C LEU A 56 1.88 -9.31 1.85
N ALA A 57 2.18 -9.18 3.14
CA ALA A 57 2.70 -7.93 3.69
C ALA A 57 4.20 -7.85 3.42
N VAL A 58 4.58 -6.91 2.57
CA VAL A 58 5.97 -6.72 2.12
C VAL A 58 6.79 -5.97 3.17
N ASP A 59 8.08 -6.27 3.24
CA ASP A 59 9.04 -5.50 4.02
C ASP A 59 9.93 -4.66 3.08
N LEU A 60 9.69 -3.35 3.06
CA LEU A 60 10.48 -2.42 2.27
C LEU A 60 11.74 -1.91 2.99
N TYR A 61 11.96 -2.36 4.23
CA TYR A 61 13.06 -1.89 5.09
C TYR A 61 14.08 -2.98 5.43
N ALA A 62 13.99 -4.14 4.77
CA ALA A 62 14.92 -5.28 4.97
C ALA A 62 15.07 -5.68 6.44
N GLY A 63 13.96 -5.96 7.12
CA GLY A 63 13.88 -6.41 8.51
C GLY A 63 13.92 -5.30 9.56
N LYS A 64 14.03 -4.03 9.17
CA LYS A 64 14.10 -2.93 10.13
C LYS A 64 12.70 -2.45 10.50
N VAL A 65 12.49 -2.29 11.81
CA VAL A 65 11.27 -1.70 12.40
C VAL A 65 11.68 -0.57 13.32
N ALA A 66 11.09 0.60 13.10
CA ALA A 66 11.30 1.76 13.95
C ALA A 66 10.28 1.79 15.09
N THR A 67 10.72 2.18 16.29
CA THR A 67 9.87 2.38 17.47
C THR A 67 9.82 3.84 17.89
N GLN A 68 10.65 4.69 17.27
CA GLN A 68 10.71 6.12 17.54
C GLN A 68 10.61 6.92 16.23
N PRO A 69 9.92 8.08 16.24
CA PRO A 69 9.73 8.89 15.03
C PRO A 69 11.03 9.28 14.29
N PRO A 70 12.15 9.63 14.97
CA PRO A 70 13.39 9.96 14.27
C PRO A 70 13.97 8.80 13.45
N ASP A 71 13.81 7.56 13.93
CA ASP A 71 14.30 6.37 13.22
C ASP A 71 13.37 6.02 12.06
N ALA A 72 12.05 6.11 12.25
CA ALA A 72 11.07 5.96 11.18
C ALA A 72 11.32 6.98 10.06
N MET A 73 11.59 8.24 10.41
CA MET A 73 11.92 9.30 9.45
C MET A 73 13.16 8.95 8.63
N LYS A 74 14.24 8.44 9.25
CA LYS A 74 15.46 8.03 8.54
C LYS A 74 15.18 6.90 7.54
N LEU A 75 14.39 5.91 7.95
CA LEU A 75 14.01 4.79 7.06
C LEU A 75 13.19 5.28 5.87
N ALA A 76 12.18 6.11 6.12
CA ALA A 76 11.33 6.68 5.07
C ALA A 76 12.10 7.58 4.11
N GLN A 77 13.05 8.38 4.62
CA GLN A 77 13.92 9.21 3.79
C GLN A 77 14.86 8.36 2.92
N ALA A 78 15.47 7.31 3.47
CA ALA A 78 16.34 6.40 2.73
C ALA A 78 15.57 5.71 1.59
N LEU A 79 14.35 5.23 1.86
CA LEU A 79 13.46 4.63 0.87
C LEU A 79 13.08 5.63 -0.24
N THR A 80 12.85 6.88 0.12
CA THR A 80 12.50 7.94 -0.84
C THR A 80 13.69 8.35 -1.69
N ALA A 81 14.88 8.40 -1.11
CA ALA A 81 16.12 8.78 -1.82
C ALA A 81 16.57 7.69 -2.81
N ASN A 82 16.32 6.42 -2.53
CA ASN A 82 16.65 5.30 -3.41
C ASN A 82 15.45 4.35 -3.56
N PRO A 83 14.46 4.68 -4.41
CA PRO A 83 13.24 3.89 -4.55
C PRO A 83 13.41 2.58 -5.34
N GLY A 84 14.44 2.42 -6.15
CA GLY A 84 14.63 1.29 -7.05
C GLY A 84 14.51 -0.08 -6.36
N PRO A 85 15.24 -0.34 -5.27
CA PRO A 85 15.12 -1.61 -4.55
C PRO A 85 13.71 -1.91 -4.03
N ALA A 86 12.95 -0.90 -3.61
CA ALA A 86 11.57 -1.08 -3.19
C ALA A 86 10.64 -1.38 -4.37
N GLU A 87 10.88 -0.78 -5.53
CA GLU A 87 10.14 -1.09 -6.75
C GLU A 87 10.39 -2.53 -7.21
N GLU A 88 11.64 -3.01 -7.15
CA GLU A 88 11.99 -4.40 -7.45
C GLU A 88 11.33 -5.37 -6.45
N ASN A 89 11.32 -5.02 -5.16
CA ASN A 89 10.65 -5.77 -4.11
C ASN A 89 9.14 -5.92 -4.39
N LEU A 90 8.46 -4.83 -4.77
CA LEU A 90 7.03 -4.84 -5.09
C LEU A 90 6.72 -5.65 -6.36
N ARG A 91 7.59 -5.60 -7.37
CA ARG A 91 7.48 -6.48 -8.55
C ARG A 91 7.66 -7.95 -8.18
N ALA A 92 8.60 -8.26 -7.30
CA ALA A 92 8.81 -9.63 -6.82
C ALA A 92 7.60 -10.13 -6.01
N ALA A 93 7.00 -9.27 -5.18
CA ALA A 93 5.79 -9.60 -4.44
C ALA A 93 4.59 -9.90 -5.36
N TYR A 94 4.42 -9.09 -6.42
CA TYR A 94 3.41 -9.34 -7.44
C TYR A 94 3.66 -10.68 -8.13
N ALA A 95 4.87 -10.90 -8.66
CA ALA A 95 5.24 -12.13 -9.36
C ALA A 95 5.04 -13.36 -8.47
N TRP A 96 5.36 -13.28 -7.19
CA TRP A 96 5.16 -14.38 -6.27
C TRP A 96 3.67 -14.72 -6.06
N LEU A 97 2.81 -13.71 -5.89
CA LEU A 97 1.37 -13.91 -5.78
C LEU A 97 0.77 -14.48 -7.08
N ASP A 98 1.24 -14.04 -8.23
CA ASP A 98 0.78 -14.55 -9.54
C ASP A 98 1.30 -15.95 -9.82
N GLU A 99 2.61 -16.16 -9.69
CA GLU A 99 3.26 -17.39 -10.14
C GLU A 99 3.20 -18.53 -9.11
N VAL A 100 3.27 -18.23 -7.82
CA VAL A 100 3.28 -19.24 -6.75
C VAL A 100 1.89 -19.47 -6.19
N GLU A 101 1.19 -18.40 -5.78
CA GLU A 101 -0.18 -18.50 -5.27
C GLU A 101 -1.22 -18.68 -6.36
N LYS A 102 -0.87 -18.36 -7.63
CA LYS A 102 -1.81 -18.38 -8.75
C LYS A 102 -3.05 -17.55 -8.50
N ALA A 103 -2.86 -16.41 -7.81
CA ALA A 103 -3.94 -15.50 -7.49
C ALA A 103 -4.63 -15.00 -8.76
N PRO A 104 -5.96 -15.16 -8.91
CA PRO A 104 -6.66 -14.79 -10.15
C PRO A 104 -6.78 -13.28 -10.33
N ARG A 105 -6.59 -12.51 -9.26
CA ARG A 105 -6.52 -11.04 -9.22
C ARG A 105 -5.59 -10.62 -8.10
N ILE A 106 -4.88 -9.51 -8.28
CA ILE A 106 -3.92 -9.01 -7.31
C ILE A 106 -4.13 -7.50 -7.12
N GLY A 107 -4.48 -7.12 -5.90
CA GLY A 107 -4.60 -5.71 -5.50
C GLY A 107 -3.47 -5.26 -4.60
N THR A 108 -3.42 -3.94 -4.37
CA THR A 108 -2.49 -3.32 -3.43
C THR A 108 -3.24 -2.50 -2.39
N VAL A 109 -2.76 -2.49 -1.17
CA VAL A 109 -3.27 -1.65 -0.09
C VAL A 109 -2.14 -1.20 0.81
N GLY A 110 -2.21 0.03 1.28
CA GLY A 110 -1.22 0.55 2.21
C GLY A 110 -1.69 1.81 2.91
N TRP A 111 -1.03 2.11 4.03
CA TRP A 111 -1.34 3.22 4.93
C TRP A 111 -0.18 4.19 5.02
N CYS A 112 -0.43 5.50 5.03
CA CYS A 112 0.59 6.55 5.13
C CYS A 112 1.65 6.41 4.02
N LEU A 113 2.90 6.12 4.39
CA LEU A 113 3.96 5.77 3.44
C LEU A 113 3.53 4.63 2.50
N GLY A 114 2.92 3.58 3.06
CA GLY A 114 2.41 2.44 2.30
C GLY A 114 1.29 2.81 1.33
N GLY A 115 0.42 3.78 1.67
CA GLY A 115 -0.60 4.29 0.75
C GLY A 115 0.01 4.96 -0.48
N ARG A 116 1.07 5.74 -0.29
CA ARG A 116 1.86 6.28 -1.41
C ARG A 116 2.50 5.17 -2.25
N TRP A 117 3.01 4.12 -1.60
CA TRP A 117 3.64 2.99 -2.30
C TRP A 117 2.62 2.08 -2.96
N SER A 118 1.38 1.99 -2.45
CA SER A 118 0.27 1.32 -3.11
C SER A 118 -0.03 1.96 -4.47
N LEU A 119 -0.21 3.28 -4.52
CA LEU A 119 -0.36 4.03 -5.77
C LEU A 119 0.86 3.86 -6.69
N ARG A 120 2.08 3.90 -6.12
CA ARG A 120 3.30 3.69 -6.91
C ARG A 120 3.35 2.30 -7.52
N THR A 121 2.93 1.26 -6.80
CA THR A 121 2.86 -0.12 -7.32
C THR A 121 1.88 -0.21 -8.49
N ALA A 122 0.72 0.41 -8.39
CA ALA A 122 -0.24 0.51 -9.48
C ALA A 122 0.36 1.21 -10.73
N LEU A 123 1.18 2.24 -10.53
CA LEU A 123 1.89 2.93 -11.62
C LEU A 123 3.08 2.14 -12.18
N LEU A 124 3.68 1.25 -11.40
CA LEU A 124 4.75 0.35 -11.84
C LEU A 124 4.24 -0.84 -12.66
N LEU A 125 3.01 -1.27 -12.38
CA LEU A 125 2.37 -2.47 -12.92
C LEU A 125 0.95 -2.15 -13.41
N PRO A 126 0.78 -1.13 -14.29
CA PRO A 126 -0.54 -0.60 -14.61
C PRO A 126 -1.48 -1.60 -15.30
N ASP A 127 -0.92 -2.55 -16.05
CA ASP A 127 -1.69 -3.57 -16.77
C ASP A 127 -1.84 -4.88 -15.98
N GLN A 128 -1.31 -4.94 -14.75
CA GLN A 128 -1.20 -6.16 -13.97
C GLN A 128 -1.96 -6.07 -12.63
N VAL A 129 -1.86 -4.92 -11.94
CA VAL A 129 -2.58 -4.69 -10.69
C VAL A 129 -4.07 -4.50 -10.99
N ASP A 130 -4.93 -5.28 -10.31
CA ASP A 130 -6.38 -5.27 -10.54
C ASP A 130 -7.13 -4.22 -9.72
N ALA A 131 -6.57 -3.75 -8.63
CA ALA A 131 -7.14 -2.67 -7.79
C ALA A 131 -6.08 -2.04 -6.90
N THR A 132 -6.23 -0.78 -6.54
CA THR A 132 -5.35 -0.12 -5.58
C THR A 132 -6.13 0.62 -4.50
N VAL A 133 -5.71 0.46 -3.24
CA VAL A 133 -6.30 1.12 -2.08
C VAL A 133 -5.24 1.99 -1.39
N ILE A 134 -5.60 3.24 -1.14
CA ILE A 134 -4.73 4.28 -0.60
C ILE A 134 -5.33 4.83 0.69
N TYR A 135 -4.79 4.46 1.85
CA TYR A 135 -5.15 5.11 3.11
C TYR A 135 -4.17 6.25 3.41
N TYR A 136 -4.67 7.49 3.44
CA TYR A 136 -3.92 8.72 3.78
C TYR A 136 -2.47 8.74 3.25
N GLY A 137 -2.25 8.20 2.06
CA GLY A 137 -0.97 8.24 1.37
C GLY A 137 -0.79 9.53 0.58
N THR A 138 0.44 10.02 0.50
CA THR A 138 0.74 11.21 -0.30
C THR A 138 0.43 10.97 -1.78
N VAL A 139 -0.42 11.81 -2.35
CA VAL A 139 -0.85 11.79 -3.76
C VAL A 139 -0.44 13.08 -4.47
N LYS A 140 -0.44 13.05 -5.78
CA LYS A 140 -0.17 14.23 -6.64
C LYS A 140 -1.14 14.25 -7.82
N ALA A 141 -1.56 15.43 -8.22
CA ALA A 141 -2.44 15.66 -9.37
C ALA A 141 -1.65 15.82 -10.67
N ASP A 142 -0.74 14.88 -10.95
CA ASP A 142 0.05 14.85 -12.19
C ASP A 142 -0.70 14.07 -13.27
N GLU A 143 -1.28 14.79 -14.24
CA GLU A 143 -2.11 14.22 -15.28
C GLU A 143 -1.38 13.20 -16.14
N GLY A 144 -0.11 13.46 -16.51
CA GLY A 144 0.68 12.54 -17.31
C GLY A 144 1.00 11.23 -16.58
N VAL A 145 1.17 11.31 -15.27
CA VAL A 145 1.41 10.13 -14.42
C VAL A 145 0.11 9.35 -14.21
N LEU A 146 -0.96 10.04 -13.81
CA LEU A 146 -2.24 9.41 -13.47
C LEU A 146 -2.97 8.81 -14.69
N ALA A 147 -2.72 9.34 -15.90
CA ALA A 147 -3.25 8.77 -17.13
C ALA A 147 -2.87 7.29 -17.33
N ARG A 148 -1.76 6.84 -16.74
CA ARG A 148 -1.26 5.46 -16.85
C ARG A 148 -2.02 4.45 -16.03
N LEU A 149 -2.77 4.87 -15.01
CA LEU A 149 -3.56 3.98 -14.16
C LEU A 149 -4.67 3.31 -14.97
N GLN A 150 -4.84 1.98 -14.82
CA GLN A 150 -5.82 1.18 -15.57
C GLN A 150 -6.86 0.51 -14.65
N MET A 151 -6.56 0.40 -13.36
CA MET A 151 -7.35 -0.30 -12.36
C MET A 151 -8.25 0.65 -11.56
N PRO A 152 -9.32 0.13 -10.91
CA PRO A 152 -10.07 0.86 -9.89
C PRO A 152 -9.19 1.35 -8.74
N ILE A 153 -9.51 2.52 -8.24
CA ILE A 153 -8.76 3.21 -7.17
C ILE A 153 -9.72 3.53 -6.03
N LEU A 154 -9.40 3.07 -4.83
CA LEU A 154 -10.06 3.50 -3.59
C LEU A 154 -9.12 4.38 -2.79
N GLY A 155 -9.49 5.61 -2.52
CA GLY A 155 -8.74 6.54 -1.70
C GLY A 155 -9.49 6.94 -0.43
N LEU A 156 -8.85 6.83 0.72
CA LEU A 156 -9.41 7.08 2.04
C LEU A 156 -8.54 8.12 2.74
N PHE A 157 -9.04 9.33 2.90
CA PHE A 157 -8.29 10.49 3.36
C PHE A 157 -9.01 11.21 4.51
N ALA A 158 -8.32 12.10 5.18
CA ALA A 158 -8.79 12.81 6.36
C ALA A 158 -8.78 14.33 6.15
N SER A 159 -9.82 15.04 6.58
CA SER A 159 -9.97 16.47 6.31
C SER A 159 -9.03 17.35 7.15
N GLN A 160 -8.57 16.86 8.31
CA GLN A 160 -7.64 17.56 9.20
C GLN A 160 -6.17 17.15 9.00
N ASP A 161 -5.89 16.27 8.02
CA ASP A 161 -4.56 15.75 7.74
C ASP A 161 -3.59 16.87 7.28
N ARG A 162 -2.52 17.08 8.06
CA ARG A 162 -1.47 18.06 7.76
C ARG A 162 -0.34 17.46 6.91
N VAL A 163 -0.27 16.14 6.80
CA VAL A 163 0.72 15.42 5.96
C VAL A 163 0.22 15.33 4.53
N VAL A 164 -1.09 15.07 4.36
CA VAL A 164 -1.77 15.01 3.07
C VAL A 164 -2.94 16.00 3.06
N PRO A 165 -2.68 17.29 2.79
CA PRO A 165 -3.72 18.32 2.86
C PRO A 165 -4.93 18.04 1.97
N ALA A 166 -6.13 18.31 2.47
CA ALA A 166 -7.39 18.09 1.76
C ALA A 166 -7.40 18.71 0.34
N ALA A 167 -6.80 19.88 0.15
CA ALA A 167 -6.68 20.51 -1.16
C ALA A 167 -5.89 19.66 -2.17
N THR A 168 -4.86 18.94 -1.69
CA THR A 168 -4.09 18.00 -2.53
C THR A 168 -4.95 16.82 -2.96
N VAL A 169 -5.76 16.28 -2.05
CA VAL A 169 -6.68 15.16 -2.34
C VAL A 169 -7.77 15.60 -3.33
N THR A 170 -8.37 16.77 -3.13
CA THR A 170 -9.36 17.33 -4.05
C THR A 170 -8.77 17.51 -5.47
N ALA A 171 -7.55 18.01 -5.58
CA ALA A 171 -6.88 18.14 -6.88
C ALA A 171 -6.59 16.78 -7.54
N PHE A 172 -6.18 15.79 -6.75
CA PHE A 172 -5.97 14.41 -7.20
C PHE A 172 -7.27 13.80 -7.73
N GLU A 173 -8.36 13.85 -6.96
CA GLU A 173 -9.69 13.36 -7.34
C GLU A 173 -10.18 14.03 -8.64
N ALA A 174 -10.11 15.37 -8.70
CA ALA A 174 -10.53 16.13 -9.88
C ALA A 174 -9.73 15.71 -11.13
N THR A 175 -8.45 15.40 -10.98
CA THR A 175 -7.61 14.94 -12.09
C THR A 175 -7.99 13.52 -12.53
N LEU A 176 -8.22 12.59 -11.60
CA LEU A 176 -8.71 11.24 -11.93
C LEU A 176 -10.05 11.29 -12.65
N LYS A 177 -10.98 12.12 -12.17
CA LYS A 177 -12.29 12.32 -12.81
C LYS A 177 -12.17 12.88 -14.23
N ARG A 178 -11.31 13.88 -14.43
CA ARG A 178 -11.05 14.48 -15.76
C ARG A 178 -10.44 13.46 -16.74
N LEU A 179 -9.62 12.55 -16.23
CA LEU A 179 -9.02 11.44 -16.99
C LEU A 179 -9.98 10.26 -17.21
N GLY A 180 -11.21 10.30 -16.66
CA GLY A 180 -12.17 9.20 -16.74
C GLY A 180 -11.73 7.94 -16.00
N LYS A 181 -10.91 8.07 -14.94
CA LYS A 181 -10.47 6.93 -14.16
C LYS A 181 -11.58 6.45 -13.22
N ASP A 182 -11.66 5.13 -13.04
CA ASP A 182 -12.53 4.51 -12.03
C ASP A 182 -11.91 4.75 -10.65
N ALA A 183 -12.43 5.75 -9.93
CA ALA A 183 -11.86 6.16 -8.65
C ALA A 183 -12.97 6.56 -7.67
N ASP A 184 -12.91 5.99 -6.48
CA ASP A 184 -13.76 6.32 -5.34
C ASP A 184 -12.89 6.93 -4.25
N ILE A 185 -13.08 8.24 -4.00
CA ILE A 185 -12.25 9.02 -3.08
C ILE A 185 -13.11 9.52 -1.93
N HIS A 186 -12.82 9.05 -0.72
CA HIS A 186 -13.51 9.43 0.49
C HIS A 186 -12.68 10.37 1.33
N MET A 187 -13.29 11.47 1.77
CA MET A 187 -12.74 12.41 2.73
C MET A 187 -13.51 12.30 4.05
N TYR A 188 -12.87 11.76 5.09
CA TYR A 188 -13.46 11.65 6.42
C TYR A 188 -13.35 12.98 7.14
N GLU A 189 -14.51 13.59 7.41
CA GLU A 189 -14.59 14.89 8.06
C GLU A 189 -14.18 14.82 9.52
N GLY A 190 -13.31 15.72 9.95
CA GLY A 190 -12.78 15.77 11.32
C GLY A 190 -11.62 14.83 11.60
N ALA A 191 -11.40 13.79 10.78
CA ALA A 191 -10.31 12.86 10.97
C ALA A 191 -8.94 13.48 10.68
N ASP A 192 -7.89 12.96 11.32
CA ASP A 192 -6.49 13.35 11.13
C ASP A 192 -5.68 12.20 10.50
N HIS A 193 -4.41 12.48 10.17
CA HIS A 193 -3.48 11.50 9.61
C HIS A 193 -3.35 10.26 10.50
N GLY A 194 -3.52 9.06 9.92
CA GLY A 194 -3.41 7.81 10.68
C GLY A 194 -4.73 7.35 11.33
N PHE A 195 -5.87 7.93 10.97
CA PHE A 195 -7.18 7.61 11.56
C PHE A 195 -7.54 6.10 11.53
N ALA A 196 -7.04 5.36 10.56
CA ALA A 196 -7.30 3.92 10.44
C ALA A 196 -6.23 3.04 11.11
N ASN A 197 -5.26 3.61 11.85
CA ASN A 197 -4.23 2.84 12.55
C ASN A 197 -4.60 2.62 14.02
N PRO A 198 -5.04 1.40 14.42
CA PRO A 198 -5.46 1.12 15.81
C PRO A 198 -4.36 1.28 16.85
N SER A 199 -3.09 1.25 16.44
CA SER A 199 -1.95 1.47 17.33
C SER A 199 -1.53 2.94 17.44
N GLY A 200 -2.16 3.82 16.66
CA GLY A 200 -1.87 5.25 16.62
C GLY A 200 -2.75 6.08 17.56
N THR A 201 -2.34 7.33 17.83
CA THR A 201 -3.09 8.26 18.68
C THR A 201 -4.23 8.96 17.95
N ALA A 202 -4.27 8.91 16.63
CA ALA A 202 -5.30 9.50 15.77
C ALA A 202 -6.37 8.48 15.32
N TYR A 203 -6.38 7.29 15.92
CA TYR A 203 -7.32 6.23 15.54
C TYR A 203 -8.76 6.64 15.81
N GLU A 204 -9.60 6.50 14.79
CA GLU A 204 -11.05 6.70 14.85
C GLU A 204 -11.73 5.41 14.36
N PRO A 205 -12.37 4.64 15.26
CA PRO A 205 -12.97 3.34 14.96
C PRO A 205 -14.23 3.41 14.10
#